data_641fc637ac7c2db02c6d79200272c40c
#
_entry.id   641fc637ac7c2db02c6d79200272c40c
#
_cell.length_a   1.000
_cell.length_b   1.000
_cell.length_c   1.000
_cell.angle_alpha   90.00
_cell.angle_beta   90.00
_cell.angle_gamma   90.00
#
_symmetry.space_group_name_H-M   'P 1'
#
loop_
_entity.id
_entity.type
_entity.pdbx_description
1 polymer ?
#
loop_
_entity_poly.entity_id
_entity_poly.type
_entity_poly.pdbx_seq_one_letter_code
_entity_poly.pdbx_strand_id
1 'polypeptide(L)'
;MGKLMKAAHLTSCRALKASNINCPDAIITATSRGMLDVSMQFLEDITTNEEELLKPTLFMQSTHNTLGSAIAIRSKCYGYNITYSQGDDSLMWAMRDAERLIKTGKVKNVLVNLFDECTPIIASFAERTGADIPKELCAKSFILVRN
;
A
#
# COMPACT_ATOMS: atom_id res chain seq x y z
N MET A 1 -10.24 8.14 8.23
CA MET A 1 -9.58 7.13 7.37
C MET A 1 -9.60 7.62 5.93
N GLY A 2 -8.45 7.85 5.32
CA GLY A 2 -8.28 8.39 3.97
C GLY A 2 -8.90 7.50 2.87
N LYS A 3 -9.08 8.08 1.68
CA LYS A 3 -9.70 7.36 0.53
C LYS A 3 -8.90 6.12 0.14
N LEU A 4 -7.56 6.22 0.05
CA LEU A 4 -6.69 5.11 -0.31
C LEU A 4 -6.77 3.97 0.72
N MET A 5 -6.76 4.28 2.01
CA MET A 5 -6.89 3.29 3.07
C MET A 5 -8.22 2.52 3.00
N LYS A 6 -9.35 3.21 2.71
CA LYS A 6 -10.66 2.57 2.51
C LYS A 6 -10.64 1.64 1.31
N ALA A 7 -10.09 2.10 0.18
CA ALA A 7 -9.96 1.30 -1.03
C ALA A 7 -9.06 0.07 -0.82
N ALA A 8 -7.92 0.23 -0.15
CA ALA A 8 -7.01 -0.85 0.19
C ALA A 8 -7.68 -1.94 1.03
N HIS A 9 -8.39 -1.56 2.08
CA HIS A 9 -9.15 -2.53 2.88
C HIS A 9 -10.24 -3.23 2.08
N LEU A 10 -10.97 -2.50 1.22
CA LEU A 10 -12.04 -3.07 0.42
C LEU A 10 -11.53 -4.10 -0.58
N THR A 11 -10.48 -3.76 -1.34
CA THR A 11 -9.91 -4.66 -2.36
C THR A 11 -9.26 -5.88 -1.73
N SER A 12 -8.51 -5.71 -0.64
CA SER A 12 -7.90 -6.82 0.11
C SER A 12 -8.96 -7.77 0.69
N CYS A 13 -10.01 -7.23 1.30
CA CYS A 13 -11.12 -8.07 1.78
C CYS A 13 -11.84 -8.83 0.66
N ARG A 14 -12.04 -8.20 -0.49
CA ARG A 14 -12.67 -8.84 -1.65
C ARG A 14 -11.80 -9.97 -2.20
N ALA A 15 -10.48 -9.74 -2.34
CA ALA A 15 -9.55 -10.76 -2.80
C ALA A 15 -9.51 -11.97 -1.86
N LEU A 16 -9.42 -11.75 -0.55
CA LEU A 16 -9.42 -12.80 0.46
C LEU A 16 -10.74 -13.60 0.45
N LYS A 17 -11.88 -12.93 0.40
CA LYS A 17 -13.20 -13.58 0.32
C LYS A 17 -13.36 -14.40 -0.94
N ALA A 18 -12.97 -13.86 -2.10
CA ALA A 18 -13.07 -14.55 -3.39
C ALA A 18 -12.21 -15.82 -3.42
N SER A 19 -11.10 -15.85 -2.69
CA SER A 19 -10.20 -16.99 -2.56
C SER A 19 -10.51 -17.92 -1.38
N ASN A 20 -11.56 -17.62 -0.62
CA ASN A 20 -11.94 -18.33 0.61
C ASN A 20 -10.80 -18.43 1.63
N ILE A 21 -10.00 -17.37 1.74
CA ILE A 21 -8.88 -17.26 2.68
C ILE A 21 -9.23 -16.22 3.73
N ASN A 22 -9.24 -16.62 5.01
CA ASN A 22 -9.53 -15.70 6.11
C ASN A 22 -8.29 -14.91 6.55
N CYS A 23 -7.15 -15.59 6.59
CA CYS A 23 -5.86 -15.01 6.99
C CYS A 23 -4.80 -15.43 5.96
N PRO A 24 -4.17 -14.50 5.25
CA PRO A 24 -3.09 -14.85 4.35
C PRO A 24 -1.82 -15.21 5.13
N ASP A 25 -0.99 -16.12 4.58
CA ASP A 25 0.29 -16.49 5.21
C ASP A 25 1.32 -15.36 5.10
N ALA A 26 1.21 -14.53 4.05
CA ALA A 26 2.07 -13.39 3.83
C ALA A 26 1.30 -12.24 3.14
N ILE A 27 1.74 -11.01 3.38
CA ILE A 27 1.25 -9.81 2.74
C ILE A 27 2.43 -9.08 2.11
N ILE A 28 2.32 -8.77 0.83
CA ILE A 28 3.30 -7.96 0.11
C ILE A 28 2.57 -6.79 -0.53
N THR A 29 3.03 -5.59 -0.24
CA THR A 29 2.43 -4.37 -0.77
C THR A 29 3.40 -3.69 -1.73
N ALA A 30 2.90 -3.26 -2.86
CA ALA A 30 3.59 -2.43 -3.83
C ALA A 30 2.98 -1.03 -3.84
N THR A 31 3.82 -0.01 -3.84
CA THR A 31 3.41 1.37 -3.98
C THR A 31 4.53 2.19 -4.59
N SER A 32 4.21 3.13 -5.47
CA SER A 32 5.21 4.07 -6.01
C SER A 32 5.35 5.31 -5.13
N ARG A 33 4.27 5.75 -4.51
CA ARG A 33 4.17 7.04 -3.81
C ARG A 33 3.67 6.95 -2.38
N GLY A 34 3.17 5.80 -1.94
CA GLY A 34 2.63 5.62 -0.61
C GLY A 34 1.34 6.41 -0.37
N MET A 35 1.15 6.83 0.88
CA MET A 35 0.01 7.66 1.31
C MET A 35 0.36 9.15 1.18
N LEU A 36 0.42 9.63 -0.05
CA LEU A 36 0.90 10.96 -0.39
C LEU A 36 0.05 12.07 0.22
N ASP A 37 -1.28 11.93 0.22
CA ASP A 37 -2.21 12.90 0.82
C ASP A 37 -1.92 13.09 2.32
N VAL A 38 -1.71 12.00 3.05
CA VAL A 38 -1.37 12.04 4.48
C VAL A 38 0.03 12.63 4.70
N SER A 39 0.98 12.29 3.84
CA SER A 39 2.34 12.85 3.92
C SER A 39 2.33 14.36 3.74
N MET A 40 1.52 14.86 2.82
CA MET A 40 1.34 16.30 2.61
C MET A 40 0.67 16.98 3.81
N GLN A 41 -0.39 16.39 4.35
CA GLN A 41 -1.04 16.90 5.55
C GLN A 41 -0.07 16.94 6.74
N PHE A 42 0.82 15.96 6.87
CA PHE A 42 1.84 15.95 7.92
C PHE A 42 2.85 17.07 7.73
N LEU A 43 3.33 17.31 6.50
CA LEU A 43 4.23 18.42 6.18
C LEU A 43 3.58 19.79 6.43
N GLU A 44 2.30 19.94 6.08
CA GLU A 44 1.53 21.16 6.38
C GLU A 44 1.37 21.37 7.89
N ASP A 45 1.14 20.29 8.65
CA ASP A 45 1.02 20.34 10.13
C ASP A 45 2.33 20.83 10.77
N ILE A 46 3.50 20.36 10.28
CA ILE A 46 4.82 20.82 10.72
C ILE A 46 5.00 22.31 10.46
N THR A 47 4.71 22.77 9.25
CA THR A 47 4.96 24.16 8.84
C THR A 47 3.99 25.14 9.51
N THR A 48 2.77 24.69 9.82
CA THR A 48 1.74 25.55 10.43
C THR A 48 1.89 25.67 11.94
N ASN A 49 2.31 24.59 12.61
CA ASN A 49 2.40 24.52 14.08
C ASN A 49 3.83 24.68 14.60
N GLU A 50 4.78 25.14 13.75
CA GLU A 50 6.19 25.36 14.13
C GLU A 50 6.82 24.16 14.89
N GLU A 51 6.47 22.94 14.49
CA GLU A 51 6.87 21.68 15.13
C GLU A 51 6.28 21.46 16.53
N GLU A 52 5.42 22.35 17.00
CA GLU A 52 4.68 22.16 18.26
C GLU A 52 3.37 21.40 18.02
N LEU A 53 2.98 20.56 18.96
CA LEU A 53 1.69 19.83 18.96
C LEU A 53 1.39 19.00 17.69
N LEU A 54 2.43 18.43 17.05
CA LEU A 54 2.28 17.57 15.89
C LEU A 54 1.39 16.36 16.19
N LYS A 55 0.57 15.97 15.23
CA LYS A 55 -0.30 14.80 15.34
C LYS A 55 0.46 13.51 15.05
N PRO A 56 0.80 12.68 16.05
CA PRO A 56 1.56 11.43 15.85
C PRO A 56 0.90 10.50 14.82
N THR A 57 -0.43 10.56 14.72
CA THR A 57 -1.20 9.74 13.78
C THR A 57 -0.87 10.06 12.33
N LEU A 58 -0.65 11.34 11.97
CA LEU A 58 -0.26 11.72 10.61
C LEU A 58 1.12 11.17 10.27
N PHE A 59 2.09 11.28 11.18
CA PHE A 59 3.41 10.69 11.01
C PHE A 59 3.34 9.18 10.79
N MET A 60 2.64 8.46 11.66
CA MET A 60 2.49 7.01 11.55
C MET A 60 1.82 6.59 10.25
N GLN A 61 0.86 7.36 9.76
CA GLN A 61 0.12 7.06 8.53
C GLN A 61 0.83 7.52 7.26
N SER A 62 1.84 8.38 7.33
CA SER A 62 2.60 8.87 6.16
C SER A 62 3.58 7.83 5.61
N THR A 63 3.91 6.79 6.37
CA THR A 63 4.90 5.78 5.95
C THR A 63 4.33 4.82 4.90
N HIS A 64 5.19 4.38 3.97
CA HIS A 64 4.79 3.51 2.85
C HIS A 64 4.22 2.15 3.28
N ASN A 65 4.66 1.63 4.42
CA ASN A 65 4.20 0.34 4.96
C ASN A 65 2.86 0.39 5.72
N THR A 66 2.30 1.57 5.94
CA THR A 66 1.06 1.74 6.71
C THR A 66 -0.10 0.90 6.17
N LEU A 67 -0.28 0.89 4.84
CA LEU A 67 -1.38 0.14 4.22
C LEU A 67 -1.26 -1.36 4.42
N GLY A 68 -0.07 -1.92 4.19
CA GLY A 68 0.22 -3.33 4.41
C GLY A 68 0.05 -3.73 5.88
N SER A 69 0.53 -2.89 6.79
CA SER A 69 0.40 -3.11 8.24
C SER A 69 -1.05 -3.06 8.72
N ALA A 70 -1.85 -2.09 8.22
CA ALA A 70 -3.27 -1.99 8.56
C ALA A 70 -4.08 -3.22 8.07
N ILE A 71 -3.75 -3.74 6.89
CA ILE A 71 -4.36 -4.96 6.36
C ILE A 71 -3.94 -6.17 7.20
N ALA A 72 -2.66 -6.27 7.59
CA ALA A 72 -2.15 -7.35 8.43
C ALA A 72 -2.88 -7.41 9.78
N ILE A 73 -3.02 -6.27 10.46
CA ILE A 73 -3.74 -6.16 11.72
C ILE A 73 -5.19 -6.63 11.55
N ARG A 74 -5.88 -6.15 10.50
CA ARG A 74 -7.29 -6.47 10.25
C ARG A 74 -7.50 -7.95 9.92
N SER A 75 -6.61 -8.54 9.11
CA SER A 75 -6.68 -9.96 8.73
C SER A 75 -6.04 -10.91 9.75
N LYS A 76 -5.50 -10.36 10.85
CA LYS A 76 -4.74 -11.12 11.87
C LYS A 76 -3.56 -11.90 11.27
N CYS A 77 -2.94 -11.35 10.23
CA CYS A 77 -1.75 -11.92 9.62
C CYS A 77 -0.52 -11.49 10.42
N TYR A 78 0.14 -12.45 11.04
CA TYR A 78 1.38 -12.25 11.80
C TYR A 78 2.61 -12.76 11.04
N GLY A 79 2.41 -13.16 9.79
CA GLY A 79 3.46 -13.69 8.93
C GLY A 79 4.27 -12.59 8.24
N TYR A 80 4.90 -12.98 7.15
CA TYR A 80 5.73 -12.09 6.34
C TYR A 80 4.93 -10.88 5.82
N ASN A 81 5.43 -9.69 6.07
CA ASN A 81 4.80 -8.44 5.64
C ASN A 81 5.87 -7.44 5.20
N ILE A 82 5.89 -7.10 3.91
CA ILE A 82 6.86 -6.19 3.31
C ILE A 82 6.18 -5.23 2.34
N THR A 83 6.76 -4.05 2.18
CA THR A 83 6.34 -3.06 1.20
C THR A 83 7.49 -2.74 0.25
N TYR A 84 7.25 -2.88 -1.04
CA TYR A 84 8.13 -2.46 -2.12
C TYR A 84 7.73 -1.07 -2.59
N SER A 85 8.70 -0.13 -2.56
CA SER A 85 8.53 1.23 -3.03
C SER A 85 9.68 1.59 -3.95
N GLN A 86 9.58 1.15 -5.20
CA GLN A 86 10.59 1.31 -6.24
C GLN A 86 9.98 1.87 -7.54
N GLY A 87 9.18 2.92 -7.38
CA GLY A 87 8.50 3.54 -8.50
C GLY A 87 7.61 2.53 -9.25
N ASP A 88 7.64 2.56 -10.56
CA ASP A 88 6.80 1.73 -11.43
C ASP A 88 7.14 0.24 -11.35
N ASP A 89 8.35 -0.11 -10.91
CA ASP A 89 8.79 -1.50 -10.74
C ASP A 89 8.30 -2.15 -9.44
N SER A 90 7.65 -1.41 -8.57
CA SER A 90 7.22 -1.90 -7.24
C SER A 90 6.38 -3.16 -7.32
N LEU A 91 5.42 -3.22 -8.25
CA LEU A 91 4.56 -4.40 -8.43
C LEU A 91 5.35 -5.61 -8.94
N MET A 92 6.28 -5.40 -9.86
CA MET A 92 7.13 -6.49 -10.38
C MET A 92 7.94 -7.13 -9.27
N TRP A 93 8.57 -6.33 -8.39
CA TRP A 93 9.33 -6.84 -7.26
C TRP A 93 8.46 -7.54 -6.23
N ALA A 94 7.27 -6.99 -5.93
CA ALA A 94 6.29 -7.62 -5.04
C ALA A 94 5.86 -9.00 -5.56
N MET A 95 5.56 -9.13 -6.86
CA MET A 95 5.17 -10.38 -7.49
C MET A 95 6.31 -11.42 -7.47
N ARG A 96 7.54 -11.01 -7.80
CA ARG A 96 8.72 -11.89 -7.74
C ARG A 96 8.97 -12.44 -6.33
N ASP A 97 8.81 -11.59 -5.32
CA ASP A 97 8.98 -12.04 -3.94
C ASP A 97 7.86 -13.00 -3.50
N ALA A 98 6.61 -12.72 -3.87
CA ALA A 98 5.49 -13.63 -3.64
C ALA A 98 5.73 -15.01 -4.26
N GLU A 99 6.15 -15.04 -5.53
CA GLU A 99 6.50 -16.28 -6.21
C GLU A 99 7.65 -17.03 -5.51
N ARG A 100 8.67 -16.31 -5.09
CA ARG A 100 9.81 -16.90 -4.35
C ARG A 100 9.35 -17.57 -3.04
N LEU A 101 8.50 -16.88 -2.26
CA LEU A 101 7.97 -17.43 -1.02
C LEU A 101 7.17 -18.72 -1.25
N ILE A 102 6.34 -18.74 -2.29
CA ILE A 102 5.52 -19.91 -2.66
C ILE A 102 6.42 -21.05 -3.17
N LYS A 103 7.35 -20.77 -4.11
CA LYS A 103 8.25 -21.77 -4.69
C LYS A 103 9.17 -22.41 -3.65
N THR A 104 9.63 -21.64 -2.67
CA THR A 104 10.46 -22.17 -1.57
C THR A 104 9.65 -22.91 -0.50
N GLY A 105 8.32 -22.97 -0.62
CA GLY A 105 7.44 -23.65 0.32
C GLY A 105 7.29 -22.98 1.68
N LYS A 106 7.76 -21.73 1.81
CA LYS A 106 7.65 -20.96 3.06
C LYS A 106 6.21 -20.60 3.41
N VAL A 107 5.39 -20.38 2.38
CA VAL A 107 3.98 -20.00 2.52
C VAL A 107 3.13 -20.74 1.49
N LYS A 108 1.84 -20.91 1.77
CA LYS A 108 0.86 -21.53 0.87
C LYS A 108 0.13 -20.50 0.02
N ASN A 109 -0.03 -19.29 0.56
CA ASN A 109 -0.70 -18.20 -0.11
C ASN A 109 -0.08 -16.85 0.28
N VAL A 110 -0.17 -15.89 -0.64
CA VAL A 110 0.33 -14.53 -0.46
C VAL A 110 -0.72 -13.55 -0.96
N LEU A 111 -1.08 -12.57 -0.15
CA LEU A 111 -1.85 -11.42 -0.57
C LEU A 111 -0.88 -10.37 -1.12
N VAL A 112 -0.94 -10.11 -2.41
CA VAL A 112 -0.17 -9.04 -3.07
C VAL A 112 -1.08 -7.87 -3.36
N ASN A 113 -0.65 -6.67 -2.97
CA ASN A 113 -1.39 -5.44 -3.13
C ASN A 113 -0.62 -4.43 -3.97
N LEU A 114 -1.34 -3.65 -4.77
CA LEU A 114 -0.83 -2.44 -5.41
C LEU A 114 -1.72 -1.27 -5.00
N PHE A 115 -1.13 -0.28 -4.32
CA PHE A 115 -1.84 0.88 -3.81
C PHE A 115 -1.09 2.16 -4.13
N ASP A 116 -1.72 3.06 -4.86
CA ASP A 116 -1.21 4.40 -5.12
C ASP A 116 -2.35 5.41 -5.18
N GLU A 117 -2.06 6.64 -4.84
CA GLU A 117 -2.98 7.74 -5.00
C GLU A 117 -2.38 8.86 -5.84
N CYS A 118 -3.28 9.62 -6.47
CA CYS A 118 -2.93 10.85 -7.14
C CYS A 118 -3.58 12.00 -6.38
N THR A 119 -2.75 12.90 -5.86
CA THR A 119 -3.20 14.13 -5.24
C THR A 119 -3.33 15.24 -6.30
N PRO A 120 -4.12 16.30 -6.07
CA PRO A 120 -4.21 17.44 -7.00
C PRO A 120 -2.84 18.05 -7.36
N ILE A 121 -1.91 18.07 -6.41
CA ILE A 121 -0.55 18.59 -6.63
C ILE A 121 0.23 17.71 -7.61
N ILE A 122 0.17 16.39 -7.43
CA ILE A 122 0.82 15.45 -8.35
C ILE A 122 0.19 15.51 -9.74
N ALA A 123 -1.13 15.62 -9.83
CA ALA A 123 -1.81 15.78 -11.11
C ALA A 123 -1.33 17.07 -11.83
N SER A 124 -1.27 18.20 -11.12
CA SER A 124 -0.77 19.45 -11.65
C SER A 124 0.70 19.36 -12.07
N PHE A 125 1.55 18.69 -11.28
CA PHE A 125 2.95 18.47 -11.62
C PHE A 125 3.07 17.65 -12.92
N ALA A 126 2.32 16.55 -13.03
CA ALA A 126 2.31 15.71 -14.22
C ALA A 126 1.89 16.49 -15.48
N GLU A 127 0.87 17.35 -15.38
CA GLU A 127 0.42 18.18 -16.49
C GLU A 127 1.50 19.19 -16.93
N ARG A 128 2.22 19.78 -15.98
CA ARG A 128 3.27 20.76 -16.25
C ARG A 128 4.55 20.16 -16.82
N THR A 129 4.89 18.94 -16.45
CA THR A 129 6.15 18.28 -16.83
C THR A 129 5.97 17.30 -17.97
N GLY A 130 4.72 16.95 -18.35
CA GLY A 130 4.45 15.88 -19.29
C GLY A 130 4.77 14.48 -18.75
N ALA A 131 4.91 14.34 -17.43
CA ALA A 131 5.19 13.04 -16.80
C ALA A 131 3.96 12.13 -16.90
N ASP A 132 4.18 10.88 -17.30
CA ASP A 132 3.14 9.85 -17.33
C ASP A 132 2.91 9.30 -15.92
N ILE A 133 2.02 9.96 -15.20
CA ILE A 133 1.64 9.57 -13.84
C ILE A 133 0.15 9.22 -13.83
N PRO A 134 -0.24 8.07 -13.26
CA PRO A 134 -1.66 7.72 -13.12
C PRO A 134 -2.45 8.84 -12.43
N LYS A 135 -3.52 9.30 -13.08
CA LYS A 135 -4.33 10.43 -12.62
C LYS A 135 -5.37 10.03 -11.58
N GLU A 136 -5.49 8.73 -11.30
CA GLU A 136 -6.53 8.20 -10.41
C GLU A 136 -5.93 7.38 -9.29
N LEU A 137 -6.72 7.21 -8.23
CA LEU A 137 -6.43 6.30 -7.14
C LEU A 137 -6.39 4.87 -7.68
N CYS A 138 -5.29 4.16 -7.43
CA CYS A 138 -5.11 2.76 -7.75
C CYS A 138 -5.17 1.92 -6.48
N ALA A 139 -6.09 0.94 -6.45
CA ALA A 139 -6.12 -0.06 -5.39
C ALA A 139 -6.48 -1.42 -5.99
N LYS A 140 -5.50 -2.32 -6.03
CA LYS A 140 -5.65 -3.68 -6.57
C LYS A 140 -5.08 -4.67 -5.57
N SER A 141 -5.72 -5.84 -5.45
CA SER A 141 -5.26 -6.92 -4.59
C SER A 141 -5.39 -8.24 -5.32
N PHE A 142 -4.37 -9.08 -5.17
CA PHE A 142 -4.25 -10.38 -5.82
C PHE A 142 -3.92 -11.44 -4.76
N ILE A 143 -4.42 -12.64 -4.95
CA ILE A 143 -4.01 -13.80 -4.15
C ILE A 143 -3.20 -14.75 -5.04
N LEU A 144 -1.97 -15.02 -4.61
CA LEU A 144 -1.15 -16.09 -5.19
C LEU A 144 -1.25 -17.30 -4.27
N VAL A 145 -1.49 -18.46 -4.84
CA VAL A 145 -1.58 -19.74 -4.11
C VAL A 145 -0.62 -20.75 -4.69
N ARG A 146 -0.20 -21.68 -3.85
CA ARG A 146 0.56 -22.86 -4.30
C ARG A 146 -0.41 -23.85 -4.92
N ASN A 147 -0.16 -24.22 -6.17
CA ASN A 147 -0.83 -25.33 -6.83
C ASN A 147 -0.31 -26.67 -6.33
#